data_00924251db284607e19c201f772e084f
#
_entry.id   00924251db284607e19c201f772e084f
#
_cell.length_a   1.000
_cell.length_b   1.000
_cell.length_c   1.000
_cell.angle_alpha   90.00
_cell.angle_beta   90.00
_cell.angle_gamma   90.00
#
_symmetry.space_group_name_H-M   'P 1'
#
loop_
_entity.id
_entity.type
_entity.pdbx_description
1 polymer ?
#
loop_
_entity_poly.entity_id
_entity_poly.type
_entity_poly.pdbx_seq_one_letter_code
_entity_poly.pdbx_strand_id
1 'polypeptide(L)'
;MDSHHRLLRSNFFIRLKSWEYWPFGVVQAPLFLYWLWLSLKARSLLFFSASNPGILTGGMFGESKYGILQKIPAALRPRCMLVPHPAETGVVLQRLKDEGLSFPLIFKPDLGERGWMVKKIESKEALYRYVDRAKWDFIVQEYVPLPLEFSVFYARHP
;
A
#
# COMPACT_ATOMS: atom_id res chain seq x y z
N MET A 1 -25.94 17.50 34.22
CA MET A 1 -24.99 16.35 34.06
C MET A 1 -24.52 16.12 32.64
N ASP A 2 -24.66 17.08 31.69
CA ASP A 2 -24.41 16.81 30.24
C ASP A 2 -23.21 17.49 29.60
N SER A 3 -22.56 18.46 30.27
CA SER A 3 -21.44 19.19 29.68
C SER A 3 -20.15 18.38 29.64
N HIS A 4 -19.88 17.55 30.63
CA HIS A 4 -18.70 16.68 30.67
C HIS A 4 -18.69 15.60 29.60
N HIS A 5 -19.87 15.01 29.28
CA HIS A 5 -20.00 14.02 28.23
C HIS A 5 -19.84 14.60 26.81
N ARG A 6 -20.18 15.86 26.59
CA ARG A 6 -19.95 16.55 25.30
C ARG A 6 -18.48 16.87 25.06
N LEU A 7 -17.76 17.27 26.10
CA LEU A 7 -16.33 17.57 26.00
C LEU A 7 -15.50 16.33 25.67
N LEU A 8 -15.81 15.18 26.28
CA LEU A 8 -15.14 13.90 26.02
C LEU A 8 -15.42 13.33 24.61
N ARG A 9 -16.50 13.77 23.97
CA ARG A 9 -16.85 13.44 22.58
C ARG A 9 -16.34 14.45 21.55
N SER A 10 -15.65 15.52 21.98
CA SER A 10 -15.06 16.43 21.00
C SER A 10 -13.96 15.74 20.22
N ASN A 11 -13.85 16.01 18.92
CA ASN A 11 -12.82 15.48 18.04
C ASN A 11 -11.40 15.73 18.57
N PHE A 12 -11.21 16.76 19.38
CA PHE A 12 -9.96 17.09 20.03
C PHE A 12 -9.57 16.02 21.07
N PHE A 13 -10.47 15.65 21.98
CA PHE A 13 -10.20 14.64 23.01
C PHE A 13 -10.07 13.24 22.41
N ILE A 14 -10.85 12.92 21.36
CA ILE A 14 -10.70 11.65 20.64
C ILE A 14 -9.31 11.57 20.02
N ARG A 15 -8.86 12.63 19.35
CA ARG A 15 -7.51 12.70 18.75
C ARG A 15 -6.40 12.64 19.80
N LEU A 16 -6.57 13.30 20.92
CA LEU A 16 -5.58 13.31 21.99
C LEU A 16 -5.45 11.93 22.66
N LYS A 17 -6.56 11.21 22.84
CA LYS A 17 -6.61 9.89 23.48
C LYS A 17 -6.20 8.74 22.54
N SER A 18 -6.34 8.93 21.25
CA SER A 18 -6.05 7.89 20.24
C SER A 18 -4.72 8.20 19.54
N TRP A 19 -3.69 7.49 19.92
CA TRP A 19 -2.32 7.64 19.39
C TRP A 19 -2.26 7.52 17.85
N GLU A 20 -3.23 6.88 17.22
CA GLU A 20 -3.37 6.73 15.77
C GLU A 20 -3.48 8.08 15.04
N TYR A 21 -3.97 9.13 15.74
CA TYR A 21 -4.08 10.49 15.21
C TYR A 21 -2.90 11.40 15.56
N TRP A 22 -1.93 10.89 16.32
CA TRP A 22 -0.78 11.68 16.70
C TRP A 22 0.19 11.86 15.52
N PRO A 23 0.90 12.98 15.45
CA PRO A 23 1.92 13.17 14.44
C PRO A 23 2.92 12.01 14.45
N PHE A 24 3.24 11.50 13.27
CA PHE A 24 4.14 10.35 13.11
C PHE A 24 5.44 10.52 13.91
N GLY A 25 6.06 11.71 13.86
CA GLY A 25 7.30 11.99 14.58
C GLY A 25 7.19 11.85 16.09
N VAL A 26 6.04 12.19 16.70
CA VAL A 26 5.82 12.05 18.15
C VAL A 26 5.71 10.59 18.55
N VAL A 27 4.93 9.82 17.80
CA VAL A 27 4.73 8.38 18.07
C VAL A 27 6.01 7.60 17.82
N GLN A 28 6.75 7.96 16.79
CA GLN A 28 7.95 7.23 16.36
C GLN A 28 9.23 7.65 17.10
N ALA A 29 9.25 8.80 17.77
CA ALA A 29 10.45 9.28 18.45
C ALA A 29 11.08 8.25 19.42
N PRO A 30 10.34 7.59 20.31
CA PRO A 30 10.91 6.54 21.18
C PRO A 30 11.45 5.35 20.39
N LEU A 31 10.78 4.98 19.28
CA LEU A 31 11.20 3.89 18.41
C LEU A 31 12.49 4.22 17.67
N PHE A 32 12.69 5.47 17.26
CA PHE A 32 13.95 5.91 16.64
C PHE A 32 15.14 5.80 17.62
N LEU A 33 14.95 6.18 18.89
CA LEU A 33 15.99 6.02 19.91
C LEU A 33 16.32 4.55 20.13
N TYR A 34 15.31 3.72 20.22
CA TYR A 34 15.48 2.27 20.35
C TYR A 34 16.17 1.65 19.12
N TRP A 35 15.76 2.09 17.92
CA TRP A 35 16.39 1.67 16.67
C TRP A 35 17.87 2.06 16.62
N LEU A 36 18.23 3.27 17.05
CA LEU A 36 19.62 3.71 17.12
C LEU A 36 20.45 2.83 18.05
N TRP A 37 19.90 2.52 19.22
CA TRP A 37 20.54 1.60 20.16
C TRP A 37 20.75 0.20 19.55
N LEU A 38 19.75 -0.34 18.89
CA LEU A 38 19.85 -1.63 18.19
C LEU A 38 20.87 -1.58 17.04
N SER A 39 20.91 -0.49 16.28
CA SER A 39 21.89 -0.28 15.20
C SER A 39 23.32 -0.30 15.71
N LEU A 40 23.59 0.35 16.83
CA LEU A 40 24.89 0.33 17.50
C LEU A 40 25.24 -1.09 17.96
N LYS A 41 24.30 -1.78 18.58
CA LYS A 41 24.48 -3.17 19.04
C LYS A 41 24.74 -4.13 17.87
N ALA A 42 24.02 -3.97 16.78
CA ALA A 42 24.17 -4.75 15.56
C ALA A 42 25.39 -4.33 14.70
N ARG A 43 26.04 -3.20 15.02
CA ARG A 43 27.08 -2.56 14.20
C ARG A 43 26.66 -2.35 12.74
N SER A 44 25.37 -2.11 12.51
CA SER A 44 24.78 -1.91 11.19
C SER A 44 23.55 -1.02 11.28
N LEU A 45 23.51 0.03 10.47
CA LEU A 45 22.32 0.89 10.35
C LEU A 45 21.17 0.20 9.62
N LEU A 46 21.47 -0.82 8.84
CA LEU A 46 20.50 -1.56 8.01
C LEU A 46 20.18 -2.94 8.59
N PHE A 47 20.41 -3.18 9.88
CA PHE A 47 20.17 -4.48 10.53
C PHE A 47 18.73 -4.98 10.33
N PHE A 48 17.75 -4.07 10.23
CA PHE A 48 16.34 -4.39 10.02
C PHE A 48 16.07 -5.05 8.66
N SER A 49 16.91 -4.79 7.65
CA SER A 49 16.74 -5.40 6.32
C SER A 49 16.94 -6.92 6.34
N ALA A 50 17.62 -7.45 7.35
CA ALA A 50 17.81 -8.88 7.52
C ALA A 50 16.52 -9.63 7.92
N SER A 51 15.50 -8.93 8.43
CA SER A 51 14.21 -9.55 8.81
C SER A 51 13.44 -10.07 7.60
N ASN A 52 13.59 -9.43 6.44
CA ASN A 52 12.94 -9.80 5.18
C ASN A 52 13.92 -9.75 4.01
N PRO A 53 14.89 -10.67 3.91
CA PRO A 53 15.98 -10.60 2.93
C PRO A 53 15.50 -10.69 1.47
N GLY A 54 14.32 -11.20 1.24
CA GLY A 54 13.70 -11.27 -0.10
C GLY A 54 13.00 -9.98 -0.55
N ILE A 55 12.93 -8.95 0.29
CA ILE A 55 12.25 -7.69 0.01
C ILE A 55 13.26 -6.54 0.09
N LEU A 56 13.23 -5.65 -0.89
CA LEU A 56 14.10 -4.46 -0.89
C LEU A 56 13.89 -3.66 0.41
N THR A 57 14.95 -3.17 1.02
CA THR A 57 14.93 -2.46 2.32
C THR A 57 14.32 -3.24 3.49
N GLY A 58 14.16 -4.59 3.36
CA GLY A 58 13.51 -5.40 4.39
C GLY A 58 12.02 -5.11 4.59
N GLY A 59 11.40 -4.38 3.67
CA GLY A 59 10.01 -4.03 3.76
C GLY A 59 9.72 -2.68 4.42
N MET A 60 10.73 -1.83 4.60
CA MET A 60 10.55 -0.58 5.33
C MET A 60 10.13 0.60 4.44
N PHE A 61 10.63 0.68 3.21
CA PHE A 61 10.36 1.79 2.30
C PHE A 61 10.35 1.37 0.83
N GLY A 62 9.45 1.97 0.05
CA GLY A 62 9.52 1.99 -1.40
C GLY A 62 9.31 0.64 -2.09
N GLU A 63 8.57 -0.26 -1.46
CA GLU A 63 8.30 -1.57 -2.04
C GLU A 63 7.33 -1.48 -3.21
N SER A 64 7.76 -2.00 -4.35
CA SER A 64 6.88 -2.22 -5.48
C SER A 64 5.90 -3.36 -5.17
N LYS A 65 4.61 -3.03 -5.11
CA LYS A 65 3.55 -4.04 -4.97
C LYS A 65 3.52 -4.99 -6.17
N TYR A 66 3.82 -4.46 -7.36
CA TYR A 66 3.94 -5.27 -8.56
C TYR A 66 5.10 -6.27 -8.43
N GLY A 67 6.26 -5.80 -7.98
CA GLY A 67 7.42 -6.66 -7.74
C GLY A 67 7.15 -7.77 -6.72
N ILE A 68 6.40 -7.48 -5.67
CA ILE A 68 5.97 -8.49 -4.68
C ILE A 68 5.00 -9.49 -5.31
N LEU A 69 3.99 -9.01 -6.04
CA LEU A 69 3.01 -9.87 -6.71
C LEU A 69 3.69 -10.80 -7.73
N GLN A 70 4.73 -10.35 -8.43
CA GLN A 70 5.46 -11.19 -9.39
C GLN A 70 6.20 -12.37 -8.74
N LYS A 71 6.51 -12.29 -7.43
CA LYS A 71 7.13 -13.39 -6.68
C LYS A 71 6.12 -14.49 -6.31
N ILE A 72 4.82 -14.20 -6.38
CA ILE A 72 3.75 -15.17 -6.13
C ILE A 72 3.49 -15.95 -7.42
N PRO A 73 3.36 -17.29 -7.37
CA PRO A 73 3.00 -18.09 -8.55
C PRO A 73 1.75 -17.56 -9.24
N ALA A 74 1.75 -17.53 -10.56
CA ALA A 74 0.67 -16.93 -11.36
C ALA A 74 -0.72 -17.51 -11.04
N ALA A 75 -0.80 -18.80 -10.71
CA ALA A 75 -2.05 -19.48 -10.33
C ALA A 75 -2.63 -19.00 -8.98
N LEU A 76 -1.82 -18.35 -8.14
CA LEU A 76 -2.21 -17.94 -6.78
C LEU A 76 -2.36 -16.41 -6.65
N ARG A 77 -2.22 -15.67 -7.73
CA ARG A 77 -2.35 -14.22 -7.73
C ARG A 77 -3.31 -13.74 -8.81
N PRO A 78 -4.00 -12.62 -8.61
CA PRO A 78 -4.79 -12.01 -9.67
C PRO A 78 -3.89 -11.56 -10.82
N ARG A 79 -4.41 -11.61 -12.05
CA ARG A 79 -3.71 -11.06 -13.21
C ARG A 79 -3.53 -9.56 -13.03
N CYS A 80 -2.35 -9.09 -13.31
CA CYS A 80 -2.03 -7.67 -13.15
C CYS A 80 -0.92 -7.24 -14.10
N MET A 81 -0.95 -5.97 -14.48
CA MET A 81 0.13 -5.32 -15.22
C MET A 81 0.57 -4.03 -14.56
N LEU A 82 1.85 -3.70 -14.70
CA LEU A 82 2.40 -2.41 -14.29
C LEU A 82 2.27 -1.41 -15.45
N VAL A 83 1.80 -0.22 -15.13
CA VAL A 83 1.74 0.92 -16.04
C VAL A 83 2.66 2.01 -15.52
N PRO A 84 3.81 2.24 -16.16
CA PRO A 84 4.71 3.31 -15.76
C PRO A 84 4.13 4.68 -16.13
N HIS A 85 4.45 5.69 -15.35
CA HIS A 85 4.12 7.09 -15.63
C HIS A 85 5.27 7.76 -16.40
N PRO A 86 4.99 8.62 -17.40
CA PRO A 86 3.67 9.00 -17.92
C PRO A 86 3.03 7.91 -18.76
N ALA A 87 1.71 7.78 -18.70
CA ALA A 87 0.95 6.80 -19.44
C ALA A 87 -0.08 7.47 -20.35
N GLU A 88 -0.15 7.01 -21.58
CA GLU A 88 -1.20 7.39 -22.51
C GLU A 88 -2.39 6.43 -22.40
N THR A 89 -3.58 6.97 -22.31
CA THR A 89 -4.80 6.18 -22.11
C THR A 89 -5.04 5.16 -23.22
N GLY A 90 -4.74 5.53 -24.48
CA GLY A 90 -4.85 4.62 -25.63
C GLY A 90 -3.93 3.41 -25.51
N VAL A 91 -2.69 3.63 -25.06
CA VAL A 91 -1.71 2.57 -24.81
C VAL A 91 -2.17 1.66 -23.68
N VAL A 92 -2.70 2.24 -22.60
CA VAL A 92 -3.23 1.45 -21.47
C VAL A 92 -4.38 0.55 -21.95
N LEU A 93 -5.32 1.08 -22.73
CA LEU A 93 -6.44 0.31 -23.26
C LEU A 93 -5.99 -0.82 -24.20
N GLN A 94 -4.98 -0.57 -25.02
CA GLN A 94 -4.45 -1.61 -25.90
C GLN A 94 -3.82 -2.73 -25.07
N ARG A 95 -2.97 -2.38 -24.08
CA ARG A 95 -2.34 -3.35 -23.20
C ARG A 95 -3.35 -4.17 -22.38
N LEU A 96 -4.49 -3.57 -21.96
CA LEU A 96 -5.57 -4.31 -21.30
C LEU A 96 -6.11 -5.44 -22.19
N LYS A 97 -6.29 -5.17 -23.48
CA LYS A 97 -6.75 -6.18 -24.46
C LYS A 97 -5.70 -7.28 -24.63
N ASP A 98 -4.44 -6.89 -24.78
CA ASP A 98 -3.34 -7.82 -25.02
C ASP A 98 -3.14 -8.77 -23.81
N GLU A 99 -3.31 -8.25 -22.59
CA GLU A 99 -3.23 -9.02 -21.33
C GLU A 99 -4.55 -9.75 -20.99
N GLY A 100 -5.60 -9.60 -21.80
CA GLY A 100 -6.91 -10.20 -21.56
C GLY A 100 -7.62 -9.70 -20.30
N LEU A 101 -7.33 -8.46 -19.89
CA LEU A 101 -7.95 -7.81 -18.73
C LEU A 101 -9.22 -7.06 -19.17
N SER A 102 -10.33 -7.30 -18.46
CA SER A 102 -11.63 -6.69 -18.73
C SER A 102 -12.24 -6.06 -17.49
N PHE A 103 -13.04 -5.02 -17.65
CA PHE A 103 -13.75 -4.38 -16.55
C PHE A 103 -14.72 -5.36 -15.83
N PRO A 104 -14.90 -5.23 -14.52
CA PRO A 104 -14.26 -4.23 -13.63
C PRO A 104 -12.81 -4.57 -13.28
N LEU A 105 -11.98 -3.54 -13.07
CA LEU A 105 -10.56 -3.65 -12.74
C LEU A 105 -10.25 -2.85 -11.48
N ILE A 106 -9.19 -3.23 -10.77
CA ILE A 106 -8.64 -2.44 -9.66
C ILE A 106 -7.39 -1.70 -10.15
N PHE A 107 -7.41 -0.39 -10.01
CA PHE A 107 -6.27 0.47 -10.25
C PHE A 107 -5.71 0.94 -8.91
N LYS A 108 -4.42 0.81 -8.72
CA LYS A 108 -3.74 1.19 -7.47
C LYS A 108 -2.31 1.64 -7.74
N PRO A 109 -1.77 2.64 -7.02
CA PRO A 109 -0.36 3.01 -7.13
C PRO A 109 0.54 1.81 -6.82
N ASP A 110 1.63 1.67 -7.56
CA ASP A 110 2.64 0.64 -7.27
C ASP A 110 3.28 0.88 -5.91
N LEU A 111 3.66 2.12 -5.64
CA LEU A 111 4.12 2.58 -4.33
C LEU A 111 2.98 3.30 -3.59
N GLY A 112 2.91 3.15 -2.28
CA GLY A 112 1.91 3.82 -1.45
C GLY A 112 1.26 2.89 -0.43
N GLU A 113 0.57 3.48 0.54
CA GLU A 113 0.03 2.79 1.70
C GLU A 113 -1.45 3.12 1.92
N ARG A 114 -2.10 2.36 2.81
CA ARG A 114 -3.43 2.63 3.37
C ARG A 114 -4.53 2.84 2.33
N GLY A 115 -4.47 2.13 1.20
CA GLY A 115 -5.50 2.22 0.16
C GLY A 115 -5.51 3.55 -0.61
N TRP A 116 -4.46 4.38 -0.47
CA TRP A 116 -4.39 5.64 -1.20
C TRP A 116 -4.50 5.41 -2.70
N MET A 117 -5.42 6.17 -3.33
CA MET A 117 -5.71 6.12 -4.77
C MET A 117 -6.05 4.73 -5.34
N VAL A 118 -6.45 3.78 -4.50
CA VAL A 118 -7.03 2.51 -4.96
C VAL A 118 -8.45 2.78 -5.47
N LYS A 119 -8.73 2.37 -6.71
CA LYS A 119 -10.03 2.58 -7.35
C LYS A 119 -10.48 1.34 -8.11
N LYS A 120 -11.74 1.00 -7.96
CA LYS A 120 -12.45 0.09 -8.85
C LYS A 120 -12.86 0.86 -10.10
N ILE A 121 -12.42 0.40 -11.24
CA ILE A 121 -12.66 1.01 -12.55
C ILE A 121 -13.62 0.11 -13.30
N GLU A 122 -14.79 0.64 -13.62
CA GLU A 122 -15.89 -0.11 -14.22
C GLU A 122 -16.15 0.28 -15.68
N SER A 123 -15.55 1.38 -16.16
CA SER A 123 -15.73 1.87 -17.52
C SER A 123 -14.48 2.53 -18.08
N LYS A 124 -14.46 2.75 -19.40
CA LYS A 124 -13.39 3.48 -20.08
C LYS A 124 -13.27 4.94 -19.59
N GLU A 125 -14.39 5.59 -19.33
CA GLU A 125 -14.43 6.98 -18.84
C GLU A 125 -13.81 7.07 -17.44
N ALA A 126 -14.05 6.08 -16.59
CA ALA A 126 -13.41 5.99 -15.27
C ALA A 126 -11.89 5.75 -15.39
N LEU A 127 -11.47 4.94 -16.36
CA LEU A 127 -10.06 4.71 -16.68
C LEU A 127 -9.41 6.01 -17.14
N TYR A 128 -10.02 6.76 -18.06
CA TYR A 128 -9.50 8.04 -18.55
C TYR A 128 -9.24 9.00 -17.38
N ARG A 129 -10.23 9.17 -16.50
CA ARG A 129 -10.10 10.03 -15.32
C ARG A 129 -9.00 9.57 -14.34
N TYR A 130 -8.76 8.27 -14.24
CA TYR A 130 -7.70 7.77 -13.39
C TYR A 130 -6.32 8.03 -13.99
N VAL A 131 -6.12 7.68 -15.26
CA VAL A 131 -4.84 7.86 -15.97
C VAL A 131 -4.44 9.34 -16.02
N ASP A 132 -5.39 10.24 -16.31
CA ASP A 132 -5.16 11.69 -16.33
C ASP A 132 -4.68 12.25 -14.98
N ARG A 133 -5.16 11.68 -13.88
CA ARG A 133 -4.79 12.09 -12.51
C ARG A 133 -3.54 11.41 -11.98
N ALA A 134 -3.19 10.27 -12.51
CA ALA A 134 -2.04 9.51 -12.04
C ALA A 134 -0.74 10.26 -12.39
N LYS A 135 0.09 10.50 -11.38
CA LYS A 135 1.43 11.08 -11.50
C LYS A 135 2.50 10.12 -10.95
N TRP A 136 2.20 8.84 -11.00
CA TRP A 136 3.00 7.75 -10.45
C TRP A 136 2.75 6.49 -11.25
N ASP A 137 3.65 5.54 -11.14
CA ASP A 137 3.47 4.20 -11.65
C ASP A 137 2.30 3.52 -10.93
N PHE A 138 1.47 2.83 -11.66
CA PHE A 138 0.31 2.15 -11.08
C PHE A 138 0.12 0.74 -11.64
N ILE A 139 -0.54 -0.07 -10.83
CA ILE A 139 -0.91 -1.45 -11.16
C ILE A 139 -2.35 -1.44 -11.62
N VAL A 140 -2.61 -2.12 -12.73
CA VAL A 140 -3.94 -2.54 -13.13
C VAL A 140 -4.08 -4.02 -12.81
N GLN A 141 -5.10 -4.38 -12.07
CA GLN A 141 -5.33 -5.73 -11.57
C GLN A 141 -6.77 -6.15 -11.83
N GLU A 142 -7.00 -7.41 -12.18
CA GLU A 142 -8.35 -7.94 -12.26
C GLU A 142 -9.08 -7.81 -10.93
N TYR A 143 -10.37 -7.53 -11.00
CA TYR A 143 -11.23 -7.48 -9.81
C TYR A 143 -11.64 -8.90 -9.41
N VAL A 144 -11.38 -9.26 -8.17
CA VAL A 144 -11.75 -10.54 -7.59
C VAL A 144 -13.03 -10.36 -6.76
N PRO A 145 -14.21 -10.80 -7.23
CA PRO A 145 -15.50 -10.55 -6.57
C PRO A 145 -15.79 -11.59 -5.47
N LEU A 146 -14.85 -11.80 -4.56
CA LEU A 146 -15.06 -12.72 -3.43
C LEU A 146 -15.68 -11.96 -2.23
N PRO A 147 -16.60 -12.59 -1.49
CA PRO A 147 -17.32 -11.94 -0.39
C PRO A 147 -16.47 -11.78 0.87
N LEU A 148 -15.37 -12.49 0.98
CA LEU A 148 -14.50 -12.48 2.15
C LEU A 148 -13.06 -12.18 1.73
N GLU A 149 -12.41 -11.31 2.50
CA GLU A 149 -11.00 -10.97 2.36
C GLU A 149 -10.28 -11.30 3.66
N PHE A 150 -9.16 -12.00 3.57
CA PHE A 150 -8.36 -12.37 4.73
C PHE A 150 -6.92 -11.91 4.56
N SER A 151 -6.35 -11.37 5.62
CA SER A 151 -4.92 -11.15 5.72
C SER A 151 -4.27 -12.35 6.39
N VAL A 152 -3.26 -12.92 5.74
CA VAL A 152 -2.49 -14.04 6.29
C VAL A 152 -1.12 -13.52 6.69
N PHE A 153 -0.79 -13.64 7.98
CA PHE A 153 0.54 -13.34 8.48
C PHE A 153 1.35 -14.63 8.60
N TYR A 154 2.53 -14.62 8.00
CA TYR A 154 3.48 -15.73 8.10
C TYR A 154 4.79 -15.24 8.70
N ALA A 155 5.26 -15.92 9.73
CA ALA A 155 6.57 -15.70 10.33
C ALA A 155 7.36 -17.01 10.33
N ARG A 156 8.63 -16.94 9.92
CA ARG A 156 9.56 -18.06 9.99
C ARG A 156 10.59 -17.75 11.07
N HIS A 157 10.77 -18.69 12.00
CA HIS A 157 11.92 -18.66 12.90
C HIS A 157 13.21 -18.89 12.11
N PRO A 158 14.27 -18.11 12.38
CA PRO A 158 15.58 -18.33 11.78
C PRO A 158 16.16 -19.68 12.11
#